data_4e8b6af42f185d1e64974dda5fd90a56
#
_entry.id   4e8b6af42f185d1e64974dda5fd90a56
#
_cell.length_a   1.000
_cell.length_b   1.000
_cell.length_c   1.000
_cell.angle_alpha   90.00
_cell.angle_beta   90.00
_cell.angle_gamma   90.00
#
_symmetry.space_group_name_H-M   'P 1'
#
loop_
_entity.id
_entity.type
_entity.pdbx_description
1 polymer ?
#
loop_
_entity_poly.entity_id
_entity_poly.type
_entity_poly.pdbx_seq_one_letter_code
_entity_poly.pdbx_strand_id
1 'polypeptide(L)'
;MVYGGSYAGAQAAFLRVVYPETFWGAISSSGVTIAIYDYWQYFEPARLYGPPDCMKNTQLLIDVVDGILIRQNDTSLVQSLKDVFGLGGITDNRDFANQITGVYGLQSTNWDPEENSASWFNYCINITADEPEGENLRPAVAELAAAAGYVNNTAVQNITLNAIAWLNSTALGGWRRSNSTQDSYFTMLNSSLLQSYTSIDDYAYVSWSYQVCTEWGYIQTGNTPADIMPLISRVLDLEYLTYFCRAQFGINSPPEVEHINKYGTYDLEYERLAMIGGNADPWRPATPLWYPDSRNDTVEKPWHLISHAVHHWEENGIFENQTTPDLPPAQVVYAQQYLKNFVVDWIAGKSFVCCADSRGVSC
;
A
#
# COMPACT_ATOMS: atom_id res chain seq x y z
N MET A 1 26.57 13.21 3.59
CA MET A 1 25.37 12.79 2.87
C MET A 1 24.61 11.75 3.66
N VAL A 2 23.31 11.73 3.52
CA VAL A 2 22.42 10.70 4.11
C VAL A 2 21.57 10.08 3.01
N TYR A 3 21.31 8.78 3.11
CA TYR A 3 20.44 8.02 2.21
C TYR A 3 19.50 7.19 3.08
N GLY A 4 18.22 7.20 2.74
CA GLY A 4 17.22 6.41 3.44
C GLY A 4 16.03 6.08 2.56
N GLY A 5 15.44 4.91 2.81
CA GLY A 5 14.22 4.44 2.15
C GLY A 5 13.00 4.56 3.06
N SER A 6 11.81 4.72 2.47
CA SER A 6 10.54 4.71 3.20
C SER A 6 10.50 5.77 4.31
N TYR A 7 10.23 5.37 5.54
CA TYR A 7 10.29 6.24 6.71
C TYR A 7 11.69 6.88 6.91
N ALA A 8 12.77 6.12 6.71
CA ALA A 8 14.13 6.68 6.76
C ALA A 8 14.39 7.64 5.57
N GLY A 9 13.71 7.47 4.44
CA GLY A 9 13.71 8.40 3.33
C GLY A 9 13.10 9.76 3.69
N ALA A 10 11.99 9.76 4.44
CA ALA A 10 11.43 10.98 5.01
C ALA A 10 12.41 11.65 5.98
N GLN A 11 13.04 10.87 6.87
CA GLN A 11 14.05 11.39 7.79
C GLN A 11 15.27 12.00 7.05
N ALA A 12 15.75 11.33 5.99
CA ALA A 12 16.84 11.85 5.16
C ALA A 12 16.48 13.21 4.53
N ALA A 13 15.26 13.33 3.99
CA ALA A 13 14.77 14.57 3.42
C ALA A 13 14.68 15.69 4.47
N PHE A 14 14.08 15.42 5.63
CA PHE A 14 13.93 16.42 6.70
C PHE A 14 15.28 16.83 7.29
N LEU A 15 16.21 15.91 7.50
CA LEU A 15 17.57 16.22 7.95
C LEU A 15 18.28 17.17 6.99
N ARG A 16 18.10 16.98 5.67
CA ARG A 16 18.68 17.86 4.65
C ARG A 16 18.08 19.28 4.71
N VAL A 17 16.75 19.38 4.88
CA VAL A 17 16.05 20.67 4.88
C VAL A 17 16.27 21.45 6.18
N VAL A 18 16.21 20.74 7.32
CA VAL A 18 16.26 21.38 8.65
C VAL A 18 17.69 21.67 9.12
N TYR A 19 18.66 20.81 8.74
CA TYR A 19 20.05 20.93 9.17
C TYR A 19 21.02 20.95 7.97
N PRO A 20 20.87 21.92 7.04
CA PRO A 20 21.63 21.95 5.78
C PRO A 20 23.14 22.06 5.96
N GLU A 21 23.59 22.66 7.06
CA GLU A 21 25.02 22.80 7.39
C GLU A 21 25.65 21.46 7.84
N THR A 22 24.84 20.55 8.37
CA THR A 22 25.29 19.23 8.83
C THR A 22 25.13 18.18 7.75
N PHE A 23 23.99 18.17 7.08
CA PHE A 23 23.64 17.22 6.01
C PHE A 23 23.78 17.88 4.66
N TRP A 24 24.96 17.82 4.07
CA TRP A 24 25.34 18.47 2.82
C TRP A 24 24.51 18.01 1.61
N GLY A 25 24.02 16.76 1.60
CA GLY A 25 23.14 16.21 0.58
C GLY A 25 22.34 15.02 1.12
N ALA A 26 21.20 14.73 0.53
CA ALA A 26 20.33 13.62 0.90
C ALA A 26 19.73 12.92 -0.32
N ILE A 27 19.48 11.62 -0.17
CA ILE A 27 18.70 10.80 -1.10
C ILE A 27 17.53 10.22 -0.31
N SER A 28 16.33 10.51 -0.77
CA SER A 28 15.05 10.05 -0.22
C SER A 28 14.43 9.07 -1.21
N SER A 29 14.56 7.77 -0.91
CA SER A 29 14.00 6.69 -1.71
C SER A 29 12.62 6.33 -1.21
N SER A 30 11.58 6.43 -2.04
CA SER A 30 10.17 6.22 -1.63
C SER A 30 9.85 6.90 -0.29
N GLY A 31 10.46 8.07 -0.04
CA GLY A 31 10.42 8.74 1.26
C GLY A 31 9.05 9.36 1.53
N VAL A 32 8.38 8.88 2.56
CA VAL A 32 7.01 9.27 2.93
C VAL A 32 7.00 10.57 3.74
N THR A 33 7.22 11.69 3.06
CA THR A 33 7.39 13.01 3.70
C THR A 33 6.07 13.71 4.03
N ILE A 34 4.92 13.16 3.61
CA ILE A 34 3.60 13.73 3.85
C ILE A 34 2.81 12.86 4.81
N ALA A 35 2.48 13.35 5.98
CA ALA A 35 1.58 12.70 6.92
C ALA A 35 0.12 12.85 6.46
N ILE A 36 -0.63 11.76 6.43
CA ILE A 36 -2.02 11.71 5.95
C ILE A 36 -2.85 10.89 6.92
N TYR A 37 -3.87 11.47 7.54
CA TYR A 37 -4.70 10.75 8.51
C TYR A 37 -5.54 9.66 7.84
N ASP A 38 -6.43 10.05 6.92
CA ASP A 38 -7.28 9.16 6.13
C ASP A 38 -6.56 8.83 4.82
N TYR A 39 -5.86 7.69 4.78
CA TYR A 39 -4.95 7.36 3.70
C TYR A 39 -5.56 6.32 2.73
N TRP A 40 -6.78 6.58 2.24
CA TRP A 40 -7.42 5.74 1.23
C TRP A 40 -6.62 5.64 -0.08
N GLN A 41 -5.81 6.65 -0.39
CA GLN A 41 -4.95 6.71 -1.59
C GLN A 41 -3.87 5.63 -1.62
N TYR A 42 -3.60 4.94 -0.50
CA TYR A 42 -2.68 3.79 -0.47
C TYR A 42 -2.97 2.76 -1.56
N PHE A 43 -4.23 2.60 -1.96
CA PHE A 43 -4.67 1.64 -2.95
C PHE A 43 -4.64 2.15 -4.40
N GLU A 44 -4.45 3.46 -4.62
CA GLU A 44 -4.48 4.06 -5.96
C GLU A 44 -3.32 3.59 -6.87
N PRO A 45 -2.06 3.48 -6.40
CA PRO A 45 -1.01 2.92 -7.24
C PRO A 45 -1.30 1.47 -7.68
N ALA A 46 -1.89 0.65 -6.79
CA ALA A 46 -2.34 -0.70 -7.16
C ALA A 46 -3.40 -0.65 -8.26
N ARG A 47 -4.42 0.19 -8.11
CA ARG A 47 -5.50 0.37 -9.09
C ARG A 47 -4.98 0.84 -10.45
N LEU A 48 -3.98 1.71 -10.47
CA LEU A 48 -3.45 2.34 -11.69
C LEU A 48 -2.38 1.50 -12.39
N TYR A 49 -1.56 0.76 -11.65
CA TYR A 49 -0.37 0.07 -12.14
C TYR A 49 -0.36 -1.44 -11.88
N GLY A 50 -1.27 -1.95 -11.09
CA GLY A 50 -1.43 -3.40 -10.88
C GLY A 50 -1.94 -4.12 -12.13
N PRO A 51 -1.89 -5.47 -12.16
CA PRO A 51 -2.42 -6.24 -13.27
C PRO A 51 -3.91 -5.90 -13.52
N PRO A 52 -4.28 -5.41 -14.72
CA PRO A 52 -5.61 -4.81 -14.94
C PRO A 52 -6.77 -5.73 -14.59
N ASP A 53 -6.69 -7.01 -14.97
CA ASP A 53 -7.77 -7.99 -14.71
C ASP A 53 -7.86 -8.30 -13.20
N CYS A 54 -6.73 -8.39 -12.50
CA CYS A 54 -6.69 -8.57 -11.05
C CYS A 54 -7.38 -7.39 -10.36
N MET A 55 -7.06 -6.16 -10.73
CA MET A 55 -7.66 -4.96 -10.14
C MET A 55 -9.14 -4.87 -10.43
N LYS A 56 -9.55 -5.11 -11.67
CA LYS A 56 -10.96 -5.13 -12.07
C LYS A 56 -11.75 -6.19 -11.30
N ASN A 57 -11.22 -7.40 -11.17
CA ASN A 57 -11.87 -8.48 -10.45
C ASN A 57 -11.97 -8.18 -8.95
N THR A 58 -10.93 -7.61 -8.36
CA THR A 58 -10.96 -7.14 -6.96
C THR A 58 -12.05 -6.08 -6.77
N GLN A 59 -12.14 -5.09 -7.64
CA GLN A 59 -13.19 -4.05 -7.58
C GLN A 59 -14.60 -4.64 -7.67
N LEU A 60 -14.83 -5.60 -8.58
CA LEU A 60 -16.12 -6.28 -8.71
C LEU A 60 -16.47 -7.12 -7.48
N LEU A 61 -15.47 -7.82 -6.90
CA LEU A 61 -15.64 -8.55 -5.64
C LEU A 61 -16.06 -7.60 -4.51
N ILE A 62 -15.34 -6.50 -4.35
CA ILE A 62 -15.64 -5.51 -3.31
C ILE A 62 -17.01 -4.87 -3.53
N ASP A 63 -17.42 -4.62 -4.78
CA ASP A 63 -18.76 -4.09 -5.06
C ASP A 63 -19.88 -5.09 -4.71
N VAL A 64 -19.65 -6.39 -4.86
CA VAL A 64 -20.59 -7.43 -4.36
C VAL A 64 -20.65 -7.37 -2.82
N VAL A 65 -19.52 -7.33 -2.13
CA VAL A 65 -19.45 -7.26 -0.67
C VAL A 65 -20.14 -6.00 -0.14
N ASP A 66 -19.78 -4.83 -0.66
CA ASP A 66 -20.38 -3.54 -0.26
C ASP A 66 -21.86 -3.46 -0.67
N GLY A 67 -22.23 -4.12 -1.77
CA GLY A 67 -23.60 -4.28 -2.18
C GLY A 67 -24.48 -4.89 -1.09
N ILE A 68 -23.97 -5.89 -0.42
CA ILE A 68 -24.69 -6.61 0.64
C ILE A 68 -24.51 -5.90 1.99
N LEU A 69 -23.30 -5.52 2.37
CA LEU A 69 -23.02 -4.93 3.68
C LEU A 69 -23.60 -3.51 3.83
N ILE A 70 -23.65 -2.73 2.75
CA ILE A 70 -23.99 -1.31 2.78
C ILE A 70 -25.33 -1.03 2.09
N ARG A 71 -25.47 -1.45 0.81
CA ARG A 71 -26.64 -1.07 -0.01
C ARG A 71 -27.89 -1.84 0.38
N GLN A 72 -27.79 -3.15 0.61
CA GLN A 72 -28.92 -3.96 1.08
C GLN A 72 -29.11 -3.84 2.59
N ASN A 73 -28.01 -4.00 3.35
CA ASN A 73 -27.99 -3.94 4.82
C ASN A 73 -29.05 -4.86 5.48
N ASP A 74 -29.32 -6.00 4.85
CA ASP A 74 -30.24 -7.03 5.33
C ASP A 74 -29.46 -8.06 6.14
N THR A 75 -29.85 -8.27 7.39
CA THR A 75 -29.11 -9.14 8.33
C THR A 75 -29.02 -10.58 7.83
N SER A 76 -30.02 -11.11 7.14
CA SER A 76 -30.02 -12.48 6.64
C SER A 76 -29.07 -12.62 5.43
N LEU A 77 -29.05 -11.63 4.55
CA LEU A 77 -28.10 -11.59 3.41
C LEU A 77 -26.66 -11.42 3.91
N VAL A 78 -26.43 -10.56 4.89
CA VAL A 78 -25.12 -10.37 5.51
C VAL A 78 -24.62 -11.68 6.12
N GLN A 79 -25.48 -12.41 6.85
CA GLN A 79 -25.10 -13.71 7.41
C GLN A 79 -24.82 -14.72 6.31
N SER A 80 -25.65 -14.79 5.28
CA SER A 80 -25.44 -15.67 4.10
C SER A 80 -24.11 -15.35 3.39
N LEU A 81 -23.76 -14.08 3.24
CA LEU A 81 -22.46 -13.67 2.69
C LEU A 81 -21.32 -14.23 3.52
N LYS A 82 -21.34 -14.02 4.83
CA LYS A 82 -20.31 -14.54 5.74
C LYS A 82 -20.22 -16.06 5.70
N ASP A 83 -21.35 -16.75 5.69
CA ASP A 83 -21.42 -18.22 5.64
C ASP A 83 -20.82 -18.79 4.36
N VAL A 84 -21.15 -18.20 3.21
CA VAL A 84 -20.64 -18.63 1.89
C VAL A 84 -19.11 -18.42 1.80
N PHE A 85 -18.56 -17.37 2.41
CA PHE A 85 -17.13 -17.17 2.55
C PHE A 85 -16.45 -18.03 3.62
N GLY A 86 -17.21 -18.84 4.35
CA GLY A 86 -16.70 -19.68 5.43
C GLY A 86 -16.33 -18.89 6.69
N LEU A 87 -16.80 -17.65 6.82
CA LEU A 87 -16.52 -16.70 7.90
C LEU A 87 -17.78 -16.37 8.73
N GLY A 88 -18.78 -17.27 8.74
CA GLY A 88 -20.06 -17.08 9.42
C GLY A 88 -19.99 -16.87 10.93
N GLY A 89 -18.88 -17.23 11.55
CA GLY A 89 -18.64 -17.01 12.99
C GLY A 89 -18.06 -15.63 13.33
N ILE A 90 -17.88 -14.73 12.36
CA ILE A 90 -17.42 -13.36 12.61
C ILE A 90 -18.62 -12.45 12.86
N THR A 91 -18.66 -11.80 14.01
CA THR A 91 -19.79 -10.94 14.43
C THR A 91 -19.73 -9.57 13.73
N ASP A 92 -18.60 -8.85 13.81
CA ASP A 92 -18.46 -7.51 13.21
C ASP A 92 -18.28 -7.60 11.68
N ASN A 93 -19.06 -6.81 10.94
CA ASN A 93 -18.99 -6.76 9.47
C ASN A 93 -17.67 -6.21 8.97
N ARG A 94 -17.01 -5.35 9.74
CA ARG A 94 -15.70 -4.76 9.40
C ARG A 94 -14.59 -5.79 9.55
N ASP A 95 -14.64 -6.64 10.60
CA ASP A 95 -13.71 -7.76 10.76
C ASP A 95 -13.84 -8.75 9.60
N PHE A 96 -15.08 -9.03 9.14
CA PHE A 96 -15.31 -9.83 7.94
C PHE A 96 -14.71 -9.16 6.69
N ALA A 97 -15.05 -7.89 6.44
CA ALA A 97 -14.59 -7.16 5.26
C ALA A 97 -13.05 -7.04 5.20
N ASN A 98 -12.40 -6.94 6.35
CA ASN A 98 -10.94 -6.88 6.45
C ASN A 98 -10.24 -8.16 5.97
N GLN A 99 -10.95 -9.30 5.90
CA GLN A 99 -10.39 -10.56 5.40
C GLN A 99 -10.52 -10.74 3.88
N ILE A 100 -11.32 -9.91 3.19
CA ILE A 100 -11.74 -10.19 1.81
C ILE A 100 -10.69 -9.84 0.75
N THR A 101 -9.75 -8.92 1.03
CA THR A 101 -8.81 -8.44 0.02
C THR A 101 -7.37 -8.92 0.21
N GLY A 102 -6.64 -9.05 -0.92
CA GLY A 102 -5.21 -9.39 -0.96
C GLY A 102 -4.30 -8.22 -1.38
N VAL A 103 -4.86 -7.02 -1.60
CA VAL A 103 -4.10 -5.88 -2.15
C VAL A 103 -3.04 -5.30 -1.21
N TYR A 104 -3.06 -5.63 0.06
CA TYR A 104 -2.04 -5.21 1.03
C TYR A 104 -0.63 -5.80 0.75
N GLY A 105 -0.54 -6.86 -0.05
CA GLY A 105 0.74 -7.49 -0.39
C GLY A 105 1.62 -6.70 -1.37
N LEU A 106 1.10 -5.65 -2.01
CA LEU A 106 1.81 -4.92 -3.07
C LEU A 106 3.13 -4.29 -2.59
N GLN A 107 3.17 -3.69 -1.41
CA GLN A 107 4.37 -3.05 -0.88
C GLN A 107 5.60 -3.97 -0.87
N SER A 108 5.38 -5.25 -0.58
CA SER A 108 6.44 -6.25 -0.45
C SER A 108 6.84 -6.91 -1.78
N THR A 109 6.32 -6.40 -2.90
CA THR A 109 6.71 -6.86 -4.24
C THR A 109 8.05 -6.23 -4.62
N ASN A 110 9.05 -7.08 -4.87
CA ASN A 110 10.40 -6.65 -5.21
C ASN A 110 10.95 -7.42 -6.40
N TRP A 111 11.92 -6.82 -7.11
CA TRP A 111 12.66 -7.47 -8.19
C TRP A 111 13.75 -8.42 -7.66
N ASP A 112 14.26 -8.16 -6.46
CA ASP A 112 15.24 -8.99 -5.78
C ASP A 112 14.54 -10.25 -5.23
N PRO A 113 14.93 -11.46 -5.65
CA PRO A 113 14.30 -12.71 -5.22
C PRO A 113 14.38 -12.98 -3.71
N GLU A 114 15.37 -12.43 -3.01
CA GLU A 114 15.54 -12.60 -1.56
C GLU A 114 14.57 -11.69 -0.76
N GLU A 115 14.20 -10.54 -1.34
CA GLU A 115 13.32 -9.55 -0.72
C GLU A 115 11.87 -9.65 -1.21
N ASN A 116 11.65 -10.34 -2.32
CA ASN A 116 10.32 -10.37 -2.96
C ASN A 116 9.32 -11.23 -2.20
N SER A 117 8.15 -10.66 -1.90
CA SER A 117 6.98 -11.43 -1.51
C SER A 117 6.11 -11.76 -2.71
N ALA A 118 5.87 -13.05 -2.92
CA ALA A 118 4.96 -13.52 -3.97
C ALA A 118 3.46 -13.35 -3.62
N SER A 119 3.10 -12.85 -2.44
CA SER A 119 1.72 -12.83 -1.94
C SER A 119 0.77 -12.03 -2.85
N TRP A 120 1.22 -10.89 -3.37
CA TRP A 120 0.48 -10.06 -4.31
C TRP A 120 0.18 -10.80 -5.63
N PHE A 121 1.20 -11.40 -6.24
CA PHE A 121 1.02 -12.13 -7.49
C PHE A 121 0.19 -13.41 -7.29
N ASN A 122 0.37 -14.11 -6.19
CA ASN A 122 -0.45 -15.27 -5.85
C ASN A 122 -1.94 -14.89 -5.69
N TYR A 123 -2.23 -13.77 -5.05
CA TYR A 123 -3.59 -13.23 -5.01
C TYR A 123 -4.13 -12.96 -6.41
N CYS A 124 -3.36 -12.25 -7.25
CA CYS A 124 -3.78 -11.93 -8.61
C CYS A 124 -4.01 -13.18 -9.47
N ILE A 125 -3.15 -14.19 -9.39
CA ILE A 125 -3.33 -15.47 -10.09
C ILE A 125 -4.64 -16.13 -9.66
N ASN A 126 -4.94 -16.16 -8.35
CA ASN A 126 -6.15 -16.79 -7.85
C ASN A 126 -7.41 -16.02 -8.25
N ILE A 127 -7.45 -14.70 -8.06
CA ILE A 127 -8.66 -13.90 -8.35
C ILE A 127 -9.00 -13.82 -9.84
N THR A 128 -8.03 -14.12 -10.72
CA THR A 128 -8.21 -14.12 -12.18
C THR A 128 -8.28 -15.53 -12.80
N ALA A 129 -8.34 -16.58 -11.99
CA ALA A 129 -8.41 -17.94 -12.51
C ALA A 129 -9.70 -18.16 -13.33
N ASP A 130 -9.56 -18.77 -14.52
CA ASP A 130 -10.67 -19.03 -15.43
C ASP A 130 -11.63 -20.11 -14.91
N GLU A 131 -11.07 -21.11 -14.23
CA GLU A 131 -11.80 -22.25 -13.66
C GLU A 131 -11.84 -22.13 -12.14
N PRO A 132 -12.93 -21.58 -11.55
CA PRO A 132 -13.01 -21.42 -10.11
C PRO A 132 -13.20 -22.77 -9.40
N GLU A 133 -12.64 -22.88 -8.21
CA GLU A 133 -12.95 -23.97 -7.30
C GLU A 133 -14.26 -23.70 -6.54
N GLY A 134 -14.87 -24.77 -5.98
CA GLY A 134 -16.04 -24.62 -5.12
C GLY A 134 -17.37 -24.49 -5.86
N GLU A 135 -17.53 -25.14 -7.01
CA GLU A 135 -18.76 -25.14 -7.81
C GLU A 135 -20.06 -25.48 -7.03
N ASN A 136 -19.94 -26.24 -5.95
CA ASN A 136 -21.07 -26.51 -5.06
C ASN A 136 -21.62 -25.26 -4.36
N LEU A 137 -20.84 -24.19 -4.27
CA LEU A 137 -21.25 -22.89 -3.70
C LEU A 137 -21.90 -21.97 -4.76
N ARG A 138 -21.82 -22.31 -6.05
CA ARG A 138 -22.30 -21.45 -7.14
C ARG A 138 -23.77 -21.01 -6.97
N PRO A 139 -24.73 -21.85 -6.56
CA PRO A 139 -26.11 -21.38 -6.36
C PRO A 139 -26.20 -20.25 -5.32
N ALA A 140 -25.52 -20.40 -4.18
CA ALA A 140 -25.52 -19.39 -3.12
C ALA A 140 -24.77 -18.11 -3.54
N VAL A 141 -23.63 -18.26 -4.25
CA VAL A 141 -22.90 -17.13 -4.84
C VAL A 141 -23.74 -16.39 -5.89
N ALA A 142 -24.54 -17.09 -6.68
CA ALA A 142 -25.44 -16.47 -7.67
C ALA A 142 -26.53 -15.62 -7.00
N GLU A 143 -27.09 -16.09 -5.88
CA GLU A 143 -28.05 -15.33 -5.07
C GLU A 143 -27.43 -14.05 -4.48
N LEU A 144 -26.22 -14.15 -3.93
CA LEU A 144 -25.48 -13.01 -3.39
C LEU A 144 -25.13 -12.00 -4.49
N ALA A 145 -24.62 -12.47 -5.64
CA ALA A 145 -24.31 -11.61 -6.79
C ALA A 145 -25.57 -10.90 -7.30
N ALA A 146 -26.70 -11.62 -7.39
CA ALA A 146 -27.98 -11.03 -7.81
C ALA A 146 -28.48 -9.97 -6.81
N ALA A 147 -28.36 -10.22 -5.50
CA ALA A 147 -28.71 -9.25 -4.46
C ALA A 147 -27.84 -7.98 -4.52
N ALA A 148 -26.58 -8.13 -4.92
CA ALA A 148 -25.65 -7.00 -5.14
C ALA A 148 -25.90 -6.27 -6.49
N GLY A 149 -26.81 -6.76 -7.36
CA GLY A 149 -27.15 -6.15 -8.64
C GLY A 149 -26.57 -6.87 -9.86
N TYR A 150 -25.88 -8.00 -9.68
CA TYR A 150 -25.24 -8.78 -10.77
C TYR A 150 -26.06 -10.04 -11.15
N VAL A 151 -27.31 -9.82 -11.54
CA VAL A 151 -28.23 -10.91 -11.93
C VAL A 151 -27.67 -11.70 -13.13
N ASN A 152 -27.57 -13.03 -13.01
CA ASN A 152 -27.06 -13.94 -14.04
C ASN A 152 -25.64 -13.60 -14.58
N ASN A 153 -24.81 -12.93 -13.78
CA ASN A 153 -23.46 -12.57 -14.16
C ASN A 153 -22.45 -13.66 -13.76
N THR A 154 -22.19 -14.59 -14.67
CA THR A 154 -21.26 -15.72 -14.43
C THR A 154 -19.84 -15.24 -14.12
N ALA A 155 -19.36 -14.16 -14.73
CA ALA A 155 -18.02 -13.62 -14.46
C ALA A 155 -17.88 -13.18 -12.99
N VAL A 156 -18.87 -12.44 -12.46
CA VAL A 156 -18.86 -12.02 -11.04
C VAL A 156 -18.98 -13.23 -10.11
N GLN A 157 -19.76 -14.26 -10.49
CA GLN A 157 -19.84 -15.50 -9.72
C GLN A 157 -18.47 -16.21 -9.68
N ASN A 158 -17.75 -16.30 -10.80
CA ASN A 158 -16.40 -16.88 -10.86
C ASN A 158 -15.42 -16.12 -9.97
N ILE A 159 -15.43 -14.80 -10.06
CA ILE A 159 -14.57 -13.93 -9.21
C ILE A 159 -14.85 -14.20 -7.72
N THR A 160 -16.12 -14.30 -7.33
CA THR A 160 -16.50 -14.56 -5.93
C THR A 160 -16.06 -15.95 -5.48
N LEU A 161 -16.20 -16.99 -6.32
CA LEU A 161 -15.70 -18.34 -6.03
C LEU A 161 -14.17 -18.35 -5.89
N ASN A 162 -13.46 -17.67 -6.76
CA ASN A 162 -12.00 -17.52 -6.70
C ASN A 162 -11.55 -16.86 -5.38
N ALA A 163 -12.25 -15.80 -4.94
CA ALA A 163 -12.00 -15.16 -3.66
C ALA A 163 -12.23 -16.09 -2.48
N ILE A 164 -13.28 -16.90 -2.51
CA ILE A 164 -13.57 -17.91 -1.48
C ILE A 164 -12.45 -18.95 -1.43
N ALA A 165 -11.99 -19.45 -2.60
CA ALA A 165 -10.88 -20.41 -2.67
C ALA A 165 -9.58 -19.81 -2.10
N TRP A 166 -9.27 -18.55 -2.44
CA TRP A 166 -8.13 -17.82 -1.89
C TRP A 166 -8.19 -17.72 -0.36
N LEU A 167 -9.33 -17.31 0.21
CA LEU A 167 -9.52 -17.23 1.65
C LEU A 167 -9.39 -18.59 2.34
N ASN A 168 -9.93 -19.65 1.72
CA ASN A 168 -9.82 -21.01 2.23
C ASN A 168 -8.37 -21.49 2.34
N SER A 169 -7.54 -21.16 1.36
CA SER A 169 -6.12 -21.54 1.34
C SER A 169 -5.24 -20.69 2.26
N THR A 170 -5.64 -19.44 2.54
CA THR A 170 -4.85 -18.47 3.30
C THR A 170 -5.41 -18.25 4.72
N ALA A 171 -6.29 -17.29 4.91
CA ALA A 171 -6.78 -16.84 6.22
C ALA A 171 -7.47 -17.98 7.00
N LEU A 172 -8.40 -18.71 6.37
CA LEU A 172 -9.10 -19.83 7.01
C LEU A 172 -8.16 -21.02 7.30
N GLY A 173 -7.14 -21.22 6.46
CA GLY A 173 -6.12 -22.22 6.72
C GLY A 173 -5.34 -21.95 8.00
N GLY A 174 -5.05 -20.68 8.30
CA GLY A 174 -4.44 -20.25 9.56
C GLY A 174 -5.36 -20.48 10.76
N TRP A 175 -6.60 -20.00 10.67
CA TRP A 175 -7.60 -20.14 11.72
C TRP A 175 -7.88 -21.61 12.08
N ARG A 176 -8.05 -22.50 11.09
CA ARG A 176 -8.31 -23.94 11.34
C ARG A 176 -7.23 -24.65 12.14
N ARG A 177 -6.00 -24.09 12.15
CA ARG A 177 -4.90 -24.61 12.99
C ARG A 177 -4.87 -24.01 14.40
N SER A 178 -5.67 -22.97 14.64
CA SER A 178 -5.83 -22.35 15.96
C SER A 178 -6.95 -23.05 16.74
N ASN A 179 -6.97 -22.85 18.05
CA ASN A 179 -8.07 -23.29 18.93
C ASN A 179 -9.07 -22.15 19.21
N SER A 180 -9.07 -21.10 18.40
CA SER A 180 -9.87 -19.89 18.59
C SER A 180 -11.20 -19.97 17.83
N THR A 181 -12.23 -19.28 18.32
CA THR A 181 -13.40 -18.97 17.49
C THR A 181 -13.00 -18.04 16.34
N GLN A 182 -13.79 -18.01 15.27
CA GLN A 182 -13.53 -17.08 14.18
C GLN A 182 -13.53 -15.63 14.66
N ASP A 183 -14.52 -15.26 15.46
CA ASP A 183 -14.65 -13.92 16.01
C ASP A 183 -13.40 -13.51 16.80
N SER A 184 -12.91 -14.38 17.69
CA SER A 184 -11.69 -14.11 18.46
C SER A 184 -10.40 -14.08 17.60
N TYR A 185 -10.35 -14.88 16.53
CA TYR A 185 -9.16 -14.99 15.69
C TYR A 185 -9.00 -13.82 14.70
N PHE A 186 -10.13 -13.37 14.12
CA PHE A 186 -10.12 -12.38 13.06
C PHE A 186 -10.40 -10.95 13.52
N THR A 187 -10.87 -10.77 14.78
CA THR A 187 -11.22 -9.42 15.24
C THR A 187 -9.99 -8.53 15.41
N MET A 188 -10.09 -7.30 14.89
CA MET A 188 -9.18 -6.19 15.18
C MET A 188 -9.57 -5.46 16.49
N LEU A 189 -10.73 -5.80 17.07
CA LEU A 189 -11.34 -5.08 18.20
C LEU A 189 -11.01 -5.71 19.56
N ASN A 190 -9.94 -6.50 19.66
CA ASN A 190 -9.54 -7.16 20.92
C ASN A 190 -8.68 -6.23 21.78
N SER A 191 -9.34 -5.45 22.65
CA SER A 191 -8.66 -4.52 23.55
C SER A 191 -7.68 -5.21 24.50
N SER A 192 -7.99 -6.39 25.02
CA SER A 192 -7.11 -7.11 25.95
C SER A 192 -5.81 -7.55 25.27
N LEU A 193 -5.88 -8.00 24.01
CA LEU A 193 -4.71 -8.34 23.22
C LEU A 193 -3.88 -7.09 22.92
N LEU A 194 -4.51 -6.01 22.46
CA LEU A 194 -3.82 -4.77 22.13
C LEU A 194 -3.12 -4.16 23.35
N GLN A 195 -3.75 -4.20 24.53
CA GLN A 195 -3.19 -3.75 25.80
C GLN A 195 -2.02 -4.63 26.29
N SER A 196 -1.89 -5.86 25.81
CA SER A 196 -0.74 -6.71 26.14
C SER A 196 0.52 -6.33 25.38
N TYR A 197 0.41 -5.57 24.28
CA TYR A 197 1.55 -5.09 23.48
C TYR A 197 2.03 -3.73 23.97
N THR A 198 2.74 -3.70 25.09
CA THR A 198 3.14 -2.46 25.76
C THR A 198 4.63 -2.15 25.70
N SER A 199 5.46 -3.14 25.38
CA SER A 199 6.93 -2.98 25.36
C SER A 199 7.46 -2.89 23.93
N ILE A 200 8.26 -1.86 23.65
CA ILE A 200 9.01 -1.72 22.40
C ILE A 200 10.15 -2.74 22.29
N ASP A 201 10.61 -3.29 23.41
CA ASP A 201 11.66 -4.30 23.44
C ASP A 201 11.14 -5.65 22.92
N ASP A 202 9.88 -5.95 23.21
CA ASP A 202 9.21 -7.19 22.77
C ASP A 202 8.56 -7.04 21.40
N TYR A 203 8.09 -5.83 21.05
CA TYR A 203 7.30 -5.55 19.87
C TYR A 203 7.72 -4.24 19.21
N ALA A 204 8.72 -4.28 18.35
CA ALA A 204 9.27 -3.09 17.67
C ALA A 204 8.21 -2.25 16.93
N TYR A 205 7.14 -2.87 16.40
CA TYR A 205 6.05 -2.17 15.73
C TYR A 205 5.23 -1.25 16.68
N VAL A 206 5.31 -1.43 18.00
CA VAL A 206 4.60 -0.57 18.98
C VAL A 206 5.03 0.88 18.84
N SER A 207 6.33 1.14 18.65
CA SER A 207 6.85 2.49 18.39
C SER A 207 6.24 3.12 17.14
N TRP A 208 6.18 2.36 16.05
CA TRP A 208 5.55 2.84 14.81
C TRP A 208 4.06 3.08 14.98
N SER A 209 3.34 2.13 15.59
CA SER A 209 1.89 2.28 15.86
C SER A 209 1.59 3.52 16.70
N TYR A 210 2.42 3.84 17.70
CA TYR A 210 2.29 5.07 18.49
C TYR A 210 2.44 6.32 17.62
N GLN A 211 3.46 6.37 16.77
CA GLN A 211 3.69 7.48 15.83
C GLN A 211 2.55 7.65 14.82
N VAL A 212 2.00 6.54 14.31
CA VAL A 212 0.79 6.54 13.47
C VAL A 212 -0.36 7.22 14.19
N CYS A 213 -0.59 6.88 15.47
CA CYS A 213 -1.69 7.43 16.25
C CYS A 213 -1.51 8.89 16.67
N THR A 214 -0.26 9.39 16.72
CA THR A 214 0.05 10.72 17.26
C THR A 214 0.38 11.75 16.18
N GLU A 215 1.04 11.35 15.07
CA GLU A 215 1.67 12.29 14.15
C GLU A 215 1.47 11.95 12.66
N TRP A 216 1.63 10.68 12.26
CA TRP A 216 1.70 10.31 10.83
C TRP A 216 0.36 9.96 10.21
N GLY A 217 -0.54 9.34 10.96
CA GLY A 217 -1.78 8.81 10.41
C GLY A 217 -1.53 7.53 9.61
N TYR A 218 -1.64 7.63 8.29
CA TYR A 218 -1.51 6.50 7.36
C TYR A 218 -2.54 5.38 7.58
N ILE A 219 -3.74 5.77 8.01
CA ILE A 219 -4.84 4.83 8.18
C ILE A 219 -5.44 4.50 6.81
N GLN A 220 -5.20 3.29 6.34
CA GLN A 220 -5.53 2.82 4.99
C GLN A 220 -7.01 2.43 4.90
N THR A 221 -7.88 3.42 4.80
CA THR A 221 -9.35 3.25 4.84
C THR A 221 -9.97 2.86 3.51
N GLY A 222 -11.21 2.36 3.58
CA GLY A 222 -12.09 2.20 2.42
C GLY A 222 -12.79 3.48 1.95
N ASN A 223 -12.38 4.66 2.40
CA ASN A 223 -12.99 5.97 2.08
C ASN A 223 -12.66 6.45 0.66
N THR A 224 -12.48 5.54 -0.27
CA THR A 224 -12.32 5.85 -1.71
C THR A 224 -13.47 6.72 -2.19
N PRO A 225 -13.23 7.82 -2.96
CA PRO A 225 -14.28 8.66 -3.53
C PRO A 225 -15.36 7.86 -4.25
N ALA A 226 -16.60 8.36 -4.24
CA ALA A 226 -17.77 7.62 -4.72
C ALA A 226 -17.72 7.30 -6.22
N ASP A 227 -16.98 8.07 -7.00
CA ASP A 227 -16.76 7.90 -8.45
C ASP A 227 -15.65 6.92 -8.79
N ILE A 228 -14.92 6.43 -7.79
CA ILE A 228 -13.85 5.42 -7.95
C ILE A 228 -14.30 4.10 -7.32
N MET A 229 -14.27 3.01 -8.09
CA MET A 229 -14.51 1.67 -7.53
C MET A 229 -13.37 1.28 -6.59
N PRO A 230 -13.68 0.94 -5.32
CA PRO A 230 -12.64 0.67 -4.31
C PRO A 230 -12.00 -0.71 -4.49
N LEU A 231 -10.81 -0.87 -3.94
CA LEU A 231 -10.10 -2.15 -3.85
C LEU A 231 -10.27 -2.84 -2.48
N ILE A 232 -10.79 -2.12 -1.50
CA ILE A 232 -11.19 -2.64 -0.18
C ILE A 232 -12.58 -2.11 0.19
N SER A 233 -13.28 -2.82 1.06
CA SER A 233 -14.65 -2.43 1.44
C SER A 233 -14.71 -1.06 2.13
N ARG A 234 -15.74 -0.29 1.79
CA ARG A 234 -16.03 1.03 2.39
C ARG A 234 -16.48 0.97 3.85
N VAL A 235 -16.78 -0.22 4.39
CA VAL A 235 -17.04 -0.38 5.84
C VAL A 235 -15.76 -0.29 6.68
N LEU A 236 -14.56 -0.35 6.05
CA LEU A 236 -13.27 -0.19 6.70
C LEU A 236 -12.96 1.29 6.89
N ASP A 237 -13.64 1.89 7.85
CA ASP A 237 -13.57 3.32 8.15
C ASP A 237 -12.50 3.69 9.19
N LEU A 238 -12.33 4.98 9.43
CA LEU A 238 -11.39 5.50 10.42
C LEU A 238 -11.72 5.01 11.84
N GLU A 239 -12.99 4.90 12.21
CA GLU A 239 -13.38 4.46 13.55
C GLU A 239 -12.86 3.04 13.84
N TYR A 240 -13.06 2.15 12.89
CA TYR A 240 -12.61 0.76 12.99
C TYR A 240 -11.09 0.65 12.95
N LEU A 241 -10.46 1.23 11.94
CA LEU A 241 -9.02 1.08 11.70
C LEU A 241 -8.15 1.83 12.71
N THR A 242 -8.68 2.84 13.43
CA THR A 242 -7.99 3.51 14.54
C THR A 242 -8.30 2.93 15.91
N TYR A 243 -9.05 1.83 15.97
CA TYR A 243 -9.40 1.22 17.28
C TYR A 243 -8.17 0.91 18.13
N PHE A 244 -7.08 0.46 17.51
CA PHE A 244 -5.82 0.18 18.22
C PHE A 244 -5.24 1.42 18.92
N CYS A 245 -5.39 2.61 18.36
CA CYS A 245 -4.93 3.85 19.01
C CYS A 245 -5.63 4.06 20.37
N ARG A 246 -6.93 3.83 20.40
CA ARG A 246 -7.72 3.97 21.62
C ARG A 246 -7.45 2.84 22.61
N ALA A 247 -7.44 1.61 22.12
CA ALA A 247 -7.35 0.42 22.96
C ALA A 247 -5.94 0.22 23.54
N GLN A 248 -4.89 0.47 22.74
CA GLN A 248 -3.50 0.23 23.14
C GLN A 248 -2.87 1.44 23.85
N PHE A 249 -3.13 2.65 23.35
CA PHE A 249 -2.44 3.87 23.79
C PHE A 249 -3.35 4.86 24.54
N GLY A 250 -4.67 4.64 24.57
CA GLY A 250 -5.63 5.59 25.15
C GLY A 250 -5.79 6.88 24.32
N ILE A 251 -5.33 6.90 23.06
CA ILE A 251 -5.37 8.06 22.18
C ILE A 251 -6.72 8.08 21.47
N ASN A 252 -7.51 9.15 21.70
CA ASN A 252 -8.86 9.30 21.16
C ASN A 252 -8.98 10.46 20.17
N SER A 253 -7.93 11.26 19.99
CA SER A 253 -7.86 12.34 18.99
C SER A 253 -7.24 11.84 17.69
N PRO A 254 -7.54 12.49 16.55
CA PRO A 254 -6.77 12.33 15.33
C PRO A 254 -5.29 12.67 15.54
N PRO A 255 -4.37 12.10 14.74
CA PRO A 255 -2.95 12.45 14.77
C PRO A 255 -2.72 13.91 14.35
N GLU A 256 -1.71 14.53 14.94
CA GLU A 256 -1.31 15.92 14.66
C GLU A 256 -0.43 15.98 13.39
N VAL A 257 -0.98 15.65 12.24
CA VAL A 257 -0.25 15.52 10.95
C VAL A 257 0.52 16.79 10.57
N GLU A 258 0.10 17.96 11.05
CA GLU A 258 0.78 19.23 10.81
C GLU A 258 2.15 19.32 11.49
N HIS A 259 2.42 18.49 12.51
CA HIS A 259 3.77 18.39 13.11
C HIS A 259 4.79 17.88 12.10
N ILE A 260 4.37 17.05 11.17
CA ILE A 260 5.22 16.53 10.08
C ILE A 260 5.12 17.46 8.86
N ASN A 261 3.91 17.83 8.46
CA ASN A 261 3.64 18.54 7.22
C ASN A 261 4.22 19.97 7.19
N LYS A 262 4.53 20.56 8.36
CA LYS A 262 5.21 21.86 8.45
C LYS A 262 6.59 21.91 7.78
N TYR A 263 7.24 20.78 7.55
CA TYR A 263 8.56 20.71 6.91
C TYR A 263 8.48 20.73 5.37
N GLY A 264 7.32 20.81 4.81
CA GLY A 264 6.98 20.76 3.39
C GLY A 264 6.16 19.51 3.09
N THR A 265 5.20 19.64 2.23
CA THR A 265 4.32 18.57 1.77
C THR A 265 4.75 18.13 0.36
N TYR A 266 3.84 18.17 -0.60
CA TYR A 266 4.15 17.85 -1.99
C TYR A 266 5.18 18.80 -2.65
N ASP A 267 5.35 20.01 -2.10
CA ASP A 267 6.31 21.02 -2.58
C ASP A 267 7.70 20.91 -1.92
N LEU A 268 7.91 19.86 -1.07
CA LEU A 268 9.20 19.66 -0.40
C LEU A 268 10.32 19.49 -1.42
N GLU A 269 11.23 20.46 -1.47
CA GLU A 269 12.42 20.43 -2.31
C GLU A 269 13.57 21.20 -1.66
N TYR A 270 14.80 20.79 -1.94
CA TYR A 270 15.99 21.48 -1.48
C TYR A 270 17.18 21.17 -2.41
N GLU A 271 18.18 22.06 -2.45
CA GLU A 271 19.44 21.76 -3.13
C GLU A 271 20.07 20.48 -2.59
N ARG A 272 20.52 19.59 -3.48
CA ARG A 272 21.11 18.31 -3.12
C ARG A 272 20.18 17.44 -2.25
N LEU A 273 18.91 17.51 -2.53
CA LEU A 273 17.89 16.57 -2.08
C LEU A 273 17.32 15.86 -3.29
N ALA A 274 17.65 14.59 -3.44
CA ALA A 274 17.10 13.70 -4.46
C ALA A 274 15.83 13.00 -3.97
N MET A 275 14.79 12.99 -4.79
CA MET A 275 13.56 12.24 -4.58
C MET A 275 13.45 11.13 -5.62
N ILE A 276 13.49 9.88 -5.17
CA ILE A 276 13.45 8.70 -6.02
C ILE A 276 12.32 7.79 -5.54
N GLY A 277 11.63 7.09 -6.44
CA GLY A 277 10.60 6.12 -6.03
C GLY A 277 9.97 5.40 -7.20
N GLY A 278 9.13 4.41 -6.91
CA GLY A 278 8.39 3.63 -7.89
C GLY A 278 7.03 4.22 -8.25
N ASN A 279 6.59 4.07 -9.51
CA ASN A 279 5.26 4.55 -9.90
C ASN A 279 4.12 3.65 -9.38
N ALA A 280 4.40 2.38 -9.12
CA ALA A 280 3.46 1.41 -8.56
C ALA A 280 3.54 1.31 -7.02
N ASP A 281 4.33 2.16 -6.37
CA ASP A 281 4.51 2.16 -4.92
C ASP A 281 3.22 2.62 -4.21
N PRO A 282 2.60 1.79 -3.34
CA PRO A 282 1.42 2.18 -2.58
C PRO A 282 1.65 3.38 -1.64
N TRP A 283 2.90 3.66 -1.29
CA TRP A 283 3.29 4.82 -0.50
C TRP A 283 3.53 6.08 -1.31
N ARG A 284 3.56 6.00 -2.64
CA ARG A 284 3.79 7.15 -3.51
C ARG A 284 2.85 8.33 -3.25
N PRO A 285 1.54 8.16 -2.94
CA PRO A 285 0.65 9.29 -2.59
C PRO A 285 1.07 10.07 -1.34
N ALA A 286 1.90 9.49 -0.46
CA ALA A 286 2.48 10.16 0.71
C ALA A 286 3.87 10.74 0.44
N THR A 287 4.26 10.87 -0.84
CA THR A 287 5.54 11.42 -1.28
C THR A 287 5.33 12.58 -2.25
N PRO A 288 6.30 13.49 -2.40
CA PRO A 288 6.26 14.52 -3.45
C PRO A 288 6.13 13.94 -4.87
N LEU A 289 6.58 12.69 -5.09
CA LEU A 289 6.48 11.99 -6.39
C LEU A 289 5.05 11.65 -6.83
N TRP A 290 4.04 11.91 -6.00
CA TRP A 290 2.63 11.73 -6.37
C TRP A 290 2.23 12.58 -7.57
N TYR A 291 2.80 13.77 -7.69
CA TYR A 291 2.59 14.68 -8.82
C TYR A 291 3.84 14.72 -9.71
N PRO A 292 4.03 13.76 -10.65
CA PRO A 292 5.29 13.60 -11.38
C PRO A 292 5.66 14.80 -12.24
N ASP A 293 4.68 15.55 -12.72
CA ASP A 293 4.87 16.73 -13.57
C ASP A 293 4.99 18.05 -12.79
N SER A 294 5.03 17.97 -11.45
CA SER A 294 5.05 19.18 -10.60
C SER A 294 6.39 19.91 -10.62
N ARG A 295 7.48 19.25 -11.02
CA ARG A 295 8.83 19.82 -11.05
C ARG A 295 9.73 19.17 -12.09
N ASN A 296 10.82 19.88 -12.44
CA ASN A 296 11.83 19.38 -13.35
C ASN A 296 12.90 18.59 -12.61
N ASP A 297 13.38 17.53 -13.25
CA ASP A 297 14.58 16.82 -12.84
C ASP A 297 15.82 17.65 -13.16
N THR A 298 16.66 17.93 -12.17
CA THR A 298 17.92 18.68 -12.34
C THR A 298 19.02 18.05 -11.50
N VAL A 299 20.27 18.38 -11.78
CA VAL A 299 21.40 17.91 -10.96
C VAL A 299 21.33 18.44 -9.54
N GLU A 300 20.87 19.67 -9.33
CA GLU A 300 20.71 20.26 -8.01
C GLU A 300 19.57 19.64 -7.20
N LYS A 301 18.50 19.23 -7.88
CA LYS A 301 17.29 18.67 -7.29
C LYS A 301 16.83 17.45 -8.09
N PRO A 302 17.54 16.32 -7.96
CA PRO A 302 17.21 15.11 -8.71
C PRO A 302 15.82 14.59 -8.37
N TRP A 303 15.08 14.22 -9.41
CA TRP A 303 13.69 13.80 -9.34
C TRP A 303 13.46 12.64 -10.30
N HIS A 304 13.27 11.43 -9.78
CA HIS A 304 13.16 10.27 -10.66
C HIS A 304 12.08 9.29 -10.19
N LEU A 305 11.18 8.93 -11.12
CA LEU A 305 10.14 7.95 -10.92
C LEU A 305 10.44 6.69 -11.75
N ILE A 306 10.74 5.60 -11.06
CA ILE A 306 11.12 4.32 -11.69
C ILE A 306 9.85 3.62 -12.18
N SER A 307 9.80 3.35 -13.49
CA SER A 307 8.65 2.70 -14.12
C SER A 307 8.48 1.25 -13.62
N HIS A 308 7.25 0.87 -13.30
CA HIS A 308 6.84 -0.44 -12.78
C HIS A 308 7.48 -0.84 -11.43
N ALA A 309 8.30 0.02 -10.85
CA ALA A 309 8.85 -0.24 -9.52
C ALA A 309 7.82 -0.01 -8.43
N VAL A 310 7.98 -0.74 -7.34
CA VAL A 310 7.22 -0.58 -6.12
C VAL A 310 8.07 0.15 -5.09
N HIS A 311 8.15 -0.31 -3.86
CA HIS A 311 8.74 0.42 -2.75
C HIS A 311 10.28 0.30 -2.75
N HIS A 312 10.98 1.43 -2.83
CA HIS A 312 12.44 1.63 -2.80
C HIS A 312 13.28 0.56 -3.55
N TRP A 313 12.89 0.21 -4.76
CA TRP A 313 13.54 -0.85 -5.55
C TRP A 313 15.01 -0.59 -5.86
N GLU A 314 15.43 0.66 -5.99
CA GLU A 314 16.82 1.02 -6.30
C GLU A 314 17.79 0.84 -5.11
N GLU A 315 17.26 0.66 -3.89
CA GLU A 315 18.08 0.35 -2.71
C GLU A 315 18.54 -1.10 -2.67
N ASN A 316 17.83 -1.99 -3.37
CA ASN A 316 18.14 -3.41 -3.39
C ASN A 316 19.27 -3.73 -4.37
N GLY A 317 20.01 -4.76 -4.09
CA GLY A 317 21.12 -5.22 -4.91
C GLY A 317 21.40 -6.70 -4.70
N ILE A 318 21.93 -7.33 -5.75
CA ILE A 318 22.35 -8.74 -5.74
C ILE A 318 23.86 -8.83 -5.93
N PHE A 319 24.46 -9.92 -5.51
CA PHE A 319 25.88 -10.18 -5.72
C PHE A 319 26.17 -10.37 -7.22
N GLU A 320 27.39 -10.07 -7.65
CA GLU A 320 27.81 -10.17 -9.05
C GLU A 320 27.53 -11.56 -9.65
N ASN A 321 27.72 -12.62 -8.88
CA ASN A 321 27.45 -14.01 -9.30
C ASN A 321 25.96 -14.38 -9.39
N GLN A 322 25.06 -13.50 -8.92
CA GLN A 322 23.60 -13.65 -9.03
C GLN A 322 23.02 -12.84 -10.20
N THR A 323 23.84 -12.01 -10.85
CA THR A 323 23.42 -11.17 -11.99
C THR A 323 23.08 -12.05 -13.20
N THR A 324 21.98 -11.71 -13.87
CA THR A 324 21.54 -12.32 -15.12
C THR A 324 21.26 -11.23 -16.15
N PRO A 325 20.95 -11.55 -17.42
CA PRO A 325 20.54 -10.54 -18.39
C PRO A 325 19.30 -9.72 -17.98
N ASP A 326 18.43 -10.28 -17.12
CA ASP A 326 17.17 -9.67 -16.69
C ASP A 326 17.20 -9.22 -15.23
N LEU A 327 18.27 -9.51 -14.46
CA LEU A 327 18.43 -9.16 -13.05
C LEU A 327 19.79 -8.51 -12.79
N PRO A 328 19.82 -7.27 -12.21
CA PRO A 328 18.66 -6.41 -11.90
C PRO A 328 17.91 -5.95 -13.16
N PRO A 329 16.62 -5.59 -13.07
CA PRO A 329 15.87 -5.02 -14.19
C PRO A 329 16.52 -3.74 -14.72
N ALA A 330 16.43 -3.49 -16.02
CA ALA A 330 17.10 -2.37 -16.68
C ALA A 330 16.75 -1.00 -16.06
N GLN A 331 15.50 -0.80 -15.64
CA GLN A 331 15.06 0.42 -14.97
C GLN A 331 15.70 0.63 -13.59
N VAL A 332 16.01 -0.45 -12.87
CA VAL A 332 16.73 -0.40 -11.58
C VAL A 332 18.20 -0.06 -11.82
N VAL A 333 18.84 -0.73 -12.78
CA VAL A 333 20.23 -0.42 -13.19
C VAL A 333 20.36 1.05 -13.61
N TYR A 334 19.38 1.54 -14.38
CA TYR A 334 19.35 2.95 -14.79
C TYR A 334 19.23 3.87 -13.56
N ALA A 335 18.30 3.60 -12.64
CA ALA A 335 18.10 4.40 -11.44
C ALA A 335 19.36 4.44 -10.57
N GLN A 336 20.01 3.29 -10.35
CA GLN A 336 21.26 3.21 -9.58
C GLN A 336 22.40 3.98 -10.26
N GLN A 337 22.52 3.91 -11.60
CA GLN A 337 23.51 4.70 -12.33
C GLN A 337 23.18 6.20 -12.29
N TYR A 338 21.92 6.57 -12.37
CA TYR A 338 21.43 7.93 -12.23
C TYR A 338 21.81 8.51 -10.86
N LEU A 339 21.55 7.77 -9.76
CA LEU A 339 21.98 8.12 -8.40
C LEU A 339 23.49 8.37 -8.31
N LYS A 340 24.27 7.47 -8.86
CA LYS A 340 25.74 7.61 -8.87
C LYS A 340 26.19 8.86 -9.62
N ASN A 341 25.58 9.16 -10.75
CA ASN A 341 25.96 10.29 -11.61
C ASN A 341 25.74 11.62 -10.92
N PHE A 342 24.54 11.89 -10.38
CA PHE A 342 24.28 13.18 -9.74
C PHE A 342 25.09 13.36 -8.45
N VAL A 343 25.37 12.28 -7.71
CA VAL A 343 26.25 12.36 -6.53
C VAL A 343 27.66 12.77 -6.93
N VAL A 344 28.22 12.20 -8.01
CA VAL A 344 29.52 12.60 -8.57
C VAL A 344 29.51 14.06 -9.01
N ASP A 345 28.44 14.50 -9.66
CA ASP A 345 28.29 15.87 -10.12
C ASP A 345 28.17 16.87 -8.94
N TRP A 346 27.44 16.50 -7.89
CA TRP A 346 27.40 17.30 -6.65
C TRP A 346 28.80 17.47 -6.01
N ILE A 347 29.55 16.36 -5.92
CA ILE A 347 30.92 16.41 -5.35
C ILE A 347 31.84 17.26 -6.24
N ALA A 348 31.68 17.22 -7.55
CA ALA A 348 32.46 18.02 -8.50
C ALA A 348 32.03 19.50 -8.56
N GLY A 349 30.98 19.90 -7.81
CA GLY A 349 30.46 21.27 -7.82
C GLY A 349 29.84 21.68 -9.15
N LYS A 350 29.37 20.70 -9.94
CA LYS A 350 28.70 20.99 -11.21
C LYS A 350 27.25 21.41 -10.95
N SER A 351 26.91 22.62 -11.37
CA SER A 351 25.54 23.07 -11.56
C SER A 351 25.29 23.18 -13.07
N PHE A 352 24.41 22.38 -13.64
CA PHE A 352 23.99 22.58 -15.01
C PHE A 352 22.95 23.70 -15.04
N VAL A 353 23.40 24.89 -15.37
CA VAL A 353 22.51 25.87 -16.00
C VAL A 353 22.20 25.31 -17.39
N CYS A 354 20.97 24.99 -17.71
CA CYS A 354 20.55 24.66 -19.06
C CYS A 354 20.91 25.83 -19.97
N CYS A 355 22.05 25.77 -20.64
CA CYS A 355 22.33 26.68 -21.73
C CYS A 355 21.43 26.26 -22.88
N ALA A 356 20.37 27.01 -23.16
CA ALA A 356 19.61 26.88 -24.38
C ALA A 356 20.61 26.97 -25.56
N ASP A 357 20.84 25.83 -26.22
CA ASP A 357 21.61 25.83 -27.47
C ASP A 357 20.81 26.63 -28.50
N SER A 358 21.54 27.47 -29.26
CA SER A 358 21.01 28.32 -30.33
C SER A 358 20.25 27.57 -31.44
N ARG A 359 20.05 26.25 -31.27
CA ARG A 359 19.35 25.34 -32.20
C ARG A 359 17.99 24.86 -31.71
N GLY A 360 17.52 25.34 -30.53
CA GLY A 360 16.13 25.12 -30.08
C GLY A 360 15.80 23.67 -29.66
N VAL A 361 16.80 22.87 -29.28
CA VAL A 361 16.57 21.55 -28.70
C VAL A 361 16.48 21.74 -27.17
N SER A 362 15.30 21.52 -26.61
CA SER A 362 15.08 21.49 -25.18
C SER A 362 15.79 20.28 -24.55
N CYS A 363 16.47 20.53 -23.45
CA CYS A 363 16.99 19.48 -22.56
C CYS A 363 15.86 18.60 -22.02
#